data_119ec3b8eda8859338ba639a957a1c13
#
_entry.id   119ec3b8eda8859338ba639a957a1c13
#
_cell.length_a   1.000
_cell.length_b   1.000
_cell.length_c   1.000
_cell.angle_alpha   90.00
_cell.angle_beta   90.00
_cell.angle_gamma   90.00
#
_symmetry.space_group_name_H-M   'P 1'
#
loop_
_entity.id
_entity.type
_entity.pdbx_description
1 polymer ?
#
loop_
_entity_poly.entity_id
_entity_poly.type
_entity_poly.pdbx_seq_one_letter_code
_entity_poly.pdbx_strand_id
1 'polypeptide(L)'
;MGVSGSGKTVIGKALAPRINAEFIDGDNLHSQRNVDKMAAGIPLTDADRLDWLLLIAKVGREHVAHGTSCIIACSALKKSYRNLLRTDNTTIRFVYLKGSFDLIYDRITKRSHQYMPSTLLKSQFDTLEEPLGDEQDVVTISIDQSIPEIVEEIAKADLIS
;
A
#
# COMPACT_ATOMS: atom_id res chain seq x y z
N MET A 1 3.06 0.72 0.75
CA MET A 1 2.00 1.72 0.51
C MET A 1 2.33 2.59 -0.70
N GLY A 2 1.42 3.43 -1.16
CA GLY A 2 1.61 4.32 -2.31
C GLY A 2 0.38 4.36 -3.22
N VAL A 3 0.40 5.25 -4.22
CA VAL A 3 -0.70 5.46 -5.16
C VAL A 3 -0.95 4.22 -6.03
N SER A 4 -2.09 4.18 -6.73
CA SER A 4 -2.37 3.14 -7.71
C SER A 4 -1.29 3.13 -8.80
N GLY A 5 -0.91 1.96 -9.28
CA GLY A 5 0.16 1.82 -10.28
C GLY A 5 1.60 1.86 -9.73
N SER A 6 1.81 2.14 -8.43
CA SER A 6 3.16 2.12 -7.83
C SER A 6 3.80 0.73 -7.72
N GLY A 7 3.05 -0.34 -7.96
CA GLY A 7 3.58 -1.71 -7.96
C GLY A 7 3.39 -2.49 -6.66
N LYS A 8 2.57 -2.02 -5.72
CA LYS A 8 2.33 -2.67 -4.41
C LYS A 8 2.12 -4.17 -4.48
N THR A 9 1.18 -4.62 -5.32
CA THR A 9 0.83 -6.04 -5.44
C THR A 9 1.99 -6.87 -5.99
N VAL A 10 2.67 -6.39 -7.04
CA VAL A 10 3.78 -7.14 -7.67
C VAL A 10 4.97 -7.22 -6.73
N ILE A 11 5.33 -6.10 -6.10
CA ILE A 11 6.46 -6.03 -5.16
C ILE A 11 6.14 -6.83 -3.91
N GLY A 12 4.92 -6.71 -3.35
CA GLY A 12 4.51 -7.47 -2.18
C GLY A 12 4.55 -8.98 -2.41
N LYS A 13 4.07 -9.46 -3.57
CA LYS A 13 4.14 -10.88 -3.93
C LYS A 13 5.58 -11.37 -4.14
N ALA A 14 6.47 -10.53 -4.66
CA ALA A 14 7.87 -10.90 -4.84
C ALA A 14 8.66 -10.89 -3.52
N LEU A 15 8.31 -9.99 -2.59
CA LEU A 15 8.96 -9.88 -1.28
C LEU A 15 8.51 -10.98 -0.30
N ALA A 16 7.22 -11.35 -0.32
CA ALA A 16 6.64 -12.25 0.66
C ALA A 16 7.43 -13.57 0.87
N PRO A 17 7.81 -14.33 -0.18
CA PRO A 17 8.62 -15.55 0.01
C PRO A 17 10.04 -15.27 0.53
N ARG A 18 10.59 -14.06 0.28
CA ARG A 18 11.93 -13.69 0.74
C ARG A 18 12.02 -13.52 2.25
N ILE A 19 10.92 -13.15 2.89
CA ILE A 19 10.83 -12.90 4.33
C ILE A 19 9.91 -13.90 5.05
N ASN A 20 9.55 -14.98 4.38
CA ASN A 20 8.64 -16.00 4.91
C ASN A 20 7.31 -15.41 5.44
N ALA A 21 6.70 -14.52 4.66
CA ALA A 21 5.47 -13.84 5.00
C ALA A 21 4.32 -14.23 4.05
N GLU A 22 3.09 -14.11 4.51
CA GLU A 22 1.90 -14.20 3.66
C GLU A 22 1.67 -12.87 2.93
N PHE A 23 1.29 -12.92 1.65
CA PHE A 23 0.88 -11.73 0.89
C PHE A 23 -0.64 -11.59 0.90
N ILE A 24 -1.12 -10.42 1.30
CA ILE A 24 -2.54 -10.06 1.35
C ILE A 24 -2.75 -8.81 0.49
N ASP A 25 -3.67 -8.89 -0.48
CA ASP A 25 -4.10 -7.70 -1.20
C ASP A 25 -5.19 -6.99 -0.41
N GLY A 26 -4.88 -5.81 0.12
CA GLY A 26 -5.80 -5.02 0.94
C GLY A 26 -7.06 -4.60 0.19
N ASP A 27 -7.01 -4.51 -1.14
CA ASP A 27 -8.19 -4.17 -1.93
C ASP A 27 -9.28 -5.26 -1.84
N ASN A 28 -8.89 -6.52 -1.62
CA ASN A 28 -9.83 -7.62 -1.40
C ASN A 28 -10.59 -7.55 -0.05
N LEU A 29 -10.17 -6.67 0.84
CA LEU A 29 -10.80 -6.47 2.15
C LEU A 29 -11.86 -5.36 2.15
N HIS A 30 -12.08 -4.69 1.01
CA HIS A 30 -13.16 -3.71 0.91
C HIS A 30 -14.54 -4.36 1.00
N SER A 31 -15.47 -3.65 1.65
CA SER A 31 -16.88 -4.03 1.65
C SER A 31 -17.45 -3.99 0.23
N GLN A 32 -18.49 -4.79 -0.04
CA GLN A 32 -19.17 -4.76 -1.34
C GLN A 32 -19.62 -3.35 -1.73
N ARG A 33 -20.12 -2.57 -0.78
CA ARG A 33 -20.48 -1.15 -0.98
C ARG A 33 -19.32 -0.32 -1.51
N ASN A 34 -18.12 -0.50 -0.96
CA ASN A 34 -16.93 0.22 -1.42
C ASN A 34 -16.50 -0.25 -2.81
N VAL A 35 -16.56 -1.56 -3.06
CA VAL A 35 -16.28 -2.13 -4.39
C VAL A 35 -17.23 -1.54 -5.44
N ASP A 36 -18.53 -1.48 -5.14
CA ASP A 36 -19.54 -0.93 -6.05
C ASP A 36 -19.30 0.57 -6.33
N LYS A 37 -18.95 1.36 -5.31
CA LYS A 37 -18.56 2.76 -5.49
C LYS A 37 -17.35 2.91 -6.41
N MET A 38 -16.29 2.15 -6.17
CA MET A 38 -15.07 2.19 -6.99
C MET A 38 -15.36 1.77 -8.43
N ALA A 39 -16.17 0.73 -8.63
CA ALA A 39 -16.58 0.29 -9.97
C ALA A 39 -17.41 1.35 -10.72
N ALA A 40 -18.20 2.15 -9.99
CA ALA A 40 -18.94 3.28 -10.54
C ALA A 40 -18.07 4.56 -10.74
N GLY A 41 -16.77 4.50 -10.45
CA GLY A 41 -15.87 5.65 -10.53
C GLY A 41 -16.09 6.70 -9.43
N ILE A 42 -16.77 6.32 -8.35
CA ILE A 42 -17.07 7.21 -7.21
C ILE A 42 -15.92 7.08 -6.20
N PRO A 43 -15.21 8.19 -5.89
CA PRO A 43 -14.14 8.16 -4.89
C PRO A 43 -14.67 7.79 -3.50
N LEU A 44 -13.91 6.96 -2.78
CA LEU A 44 -14.22 6.64 -1.38
C LEU A 44 -13.90 7.83 -0.48
N THR A 45 -14.81 8.15 0.42
CA THR A 45 -14.59 9.12 1.51
C THR A 45 -13.76 8.51 2.63
N ASP A 46 -13.31 9.34 3.59
CA ASP A 46 -12.61 8.86 4.78
C ASP A 46 -13.51 7.93 5.62
N ALA A 47 -14.80 8.23 5.71
CA ALA A 47 -15.81 7.39 6.39
C ALA A 47 -15.98 6.01 5.69
N ASP A 48 -15.97 5.98 4.36
CA ASP A 48 -16.03 4.73 3.61
C ASP A 48 -14.79 3.84 3.86
N ARG A 49 -13.64 4.45 4.11
CA ARG A 49 -12.36 3.74 4.33
C ARG A 49 -12.17 3.27 5.76
N LEU A 50 -12.87 3.82 6.74
CA LEU A 50 -12.63 3.55 8.15
C LEU A 50 -12.72 2.05 8.48
N ASP A 51 -13.83 1.42 8.15
CA ASP A 51 -14.03 -0.02 8.42
C ASP A 51 -13.01 -0.90 7.70
N TRP A 52 -12.64 -0.52 6.47
CA TRP A 52 -11.61 -1.22 5.70
C TRP A 52 -10.23 -1.11 6.36
N LEU A 53 -9.83 0.07 6.81
CA LEU A 53 -8.55 0.27 7.51
C LEU A 53 -8.51 -0.48 8.85
N LEU A 54 -9.62 -0.47 9.59
CA LEU A 54 -9.75 -1.24 10.83
C LEU A 54 -9.64 -2.76 10.59
N LEU A 55 -10.21 -3.24 9.48
CA LEU A 55 -10.08 -4.64 9.08
C LEU A 55 -8.64 -4.99 8.72
N ILE A 56 -7.93 -4.14 7.96
CA ILE A 56 -6.50 -4.31 7.67
C ILE A 56 -5.68 -4.37 8.95
N ALA A 57 -5.91 -3.44 9.88
CA ALA A 57 -5.22 -3.42 11.16
C ALA A 57 -5.48 -4.71 11.97
N LYS A 58 -6.73 -5.20 11.96
CA LYS A 58 -7.11 -6.46 12.62
C LYS A 58 -6.35 -7.64 12.02
N VAL A 59 -6.32 -7.78 10.70
CA VAL A 59 -5.60 -8.85 10.00
C VAL A 59 -4.12 -8.85 10.39
N GLY A 60 -3.47 -7.68 10.40
CA GLY A 60 -2.07 -7.57 10.83
C GLY A 60 -1.87 -8.04 12.28
N ARG A 61 -2.74 -7.65 13.22
CA ARG A 61 -2.67 -8.10 14.62
C ARG A 61 -2.88 -9.60 14.77
N GLU A 62 -3.76 -10.19 14.00
CA GLU A 62 -4.00 -11.65 14.01
C GLU A 62 -2.73 -12.41 13.60
N HIS A 63 -2.03 -11.95 12.56
CA HIS A 63 -0.74 -12.54 12.18
C HIS A 63 0.30 -12.45 13.30
N VAL A 64 0.43 -11.28 13.93
CA VAL A 64 1.34 -11.09 15.07
C VAL A 64 0.98 -12.02 16.23
N ALA A 65 -0.30 -12.14 16.56
CA ALA A 65 -0.77 -13.02 17.64
C ALA A 65 -0.48 -14.51 17.37
N HIS A 66 -0.42 -14.91 16.10
CA HIS A 66 -0.06 -16.27 15.69
C HIS A 66 1.44 -16.48 15.45
N GLY A 67 2.26 -15.45 15.68
CA GLY A 67 3.71 -15.52 15.42
C GLY A 67 4.07 -15.66 13.94
N THR A 68 3.20 -15.17 13.05
CA THR A 68 3.40 -15.18 11.59
C THR A 68 3.57 -13.76 11.07
N SER A 69 4.22 -13.62 9.92
CA SER A 69 4.41 -12.35 9.24
C SER A 69 3.49 -12.23 8.02
N CYS A 70 2.99 -11.02 7.75
CA CYS A 70 2.24 -10.75 6.53
C CYS A 70 2.68 -9.44 5.86
N ILE A 71 2.51 -9.38 4.56
CA ILE A 71 2.64 -8.17 3.76
C ILE A 71 1.26 -7.79 3.25
N ILE A 72 0.79 -6.61 3.60
CA ILE A 72 -0.53 -6.13 3.15
C ILE A 72 -0.34 -4.99 2.16
N ALA A 73 -0.77 -5.17 0.91
CA ALA A 73 -0.82 -4.11 -0.07
C ALA A 73 -1.97 -3.15 0.27
N CYS A 74 -1.65 -1.93 0.68
CA CYS A 74 -2.61 -0.89 1.04
C CYS A 74 -2.11 0.45 0.54
N SER A 75 -2.99 1.32 0.06
CA SER A 75 -2.60 2.67 -0.38
C SER A 75 -2.07 3.54 0.75
N ALA A 76 -2.74 3.55 1.90
CA ALA A 76 -2.37 4.28 3.13
C ALA A 76 -1.89 5.73 2.87
N LEU A 77 -2.61 6.47 2.01
CA LEU A 77 -2.15 7.74 1.46
C LEU A 77 -2.05 8.86 2.49
N LYS A 78 -2.96 8.91 3.46
CA LYS A 78 -2.96 9.94 4.50
C LYS A 78 -2.20 9.45 5.75
N LYS A 79 -1.57 10.39 6.46
CA LYS A 79 -0.95 10.10 7.76
C LYS A 79 -1.97 9.57 8.77
N SER A 80 -3.20 10.11 8.76
CA SER A 80 -4.29 9.62 9.60
C SER A 80 -4.64 8.16 9.34
N TYR A 81 -4.56 7.68 8.09
CA TYR A 81 -4.77 6.26 7.76
C TYR A 81 -3.64 5.39 8.31
N ARG A 82 -2.39 5.84 8.17
CA ARG A 82 -1.23 5.14 8.73
C ARG A 82 -1.30 5.07 10.25
N ASN A 83 -1.72 6.16 10.91
CA ASN A 83 -1.92 6.17 12.36
C ASN A 83 -2.99 5.17 12.80
N LEU A 84 -4.06 5.02 12.03
CA LEU A 84 -5.11 4.04 12.31
C LEU A 84 -4.58 2.60 12.20
N LEU A 85 -3.74 2.33 11.20
CA LEU A 85 -3.09 1.02 11.03
C LEU A 85 -2.10 0.72 12.16
N ARG A 86 -1.45 1.75 12.75
CA ARG A 86 -0.53 1.61 13.89
C ARG A 86 -1.24 1.29 15.21
N THR A 87 -2.54 1.59 15.31
CA THR A 87 -3.29 1.41 16.57
C THR A 87 -3.19 -0.04 17.02
N ASP A 88 -2.70 -0.24 18.23
CA ASP A 88 -2.47 -1.56 18.85
C ASP A 88 -1.56 -2.51 18.02
N ASN A 89 -0.75 -1.97 17.12
CA ASN A 89 0.16 -2.74 16.28
C ASN A 89 1.56 -2.08 16.23
N THR A 90 2.35 -2.33 17.25
CA THR A 90 3.69 -1.73 17.43
C THR A 90 4.74 -2.31 16.49
N THR A 91 4.47 -3.44 15.86
CA THR A 91 5.40 -4.14 14.97
C THR A 91 5.19 -3.81 13.48
N ILE A 92 4.17 -2.99 13.17
CA ILE A 92 3.91 -2.60 11.79
C ILE A 92 5.09 -1.79 11.23
N ARG A 93 5.43 -2.05 9.99
CA ARG A 93 6.38 -1.27 9.20
C ARG A 93 5.75 -0.91 7.87
N PHE A 94 6.05 0.27 7.37
CA PHE A 94 5.54 0.73 6.09
C PHE A 94 6.65 0.82 5.06
N VAL A 95 6.40 0.30 3.88
CA VAL A 95 7.23 0.54 2.69
C VAL A 95 6.47 1.49 1.78
N TYR A 96 6.95 2.72 1.66
CA TYR A 96 6.42 3.70 0.73
C TYR A 96 7.09 3.57 -0.64
N LEU A 97 6.33 3.12 -1.63
CA LEU A 97 6.76 2.98 -3.01
C LEU A 97 6.58 4.32 -3.72
N LYS A 98 7.66 5.11 -3.74
CA LYS A 98 7.68 6.48 -4.28
C LYS A 98 8.00 6.49 -5.77
N GLY A 99 7.16 7.14 -6.56
CA GLY A 99 7.38 7.42 -7.97
C GLY A 99 6.77 8.76 -8.36
N SER A 100 7.28 9.38 -9.42
CA SER A 100 6.68 10.58 -9.97
C SER A 100 5.34 10.26 -10.64
N PHE A 101 4.50 11.29 -10.80
CA PHE A 101 3.25 11.17 -11.52
C PHE A 101 3.47 10.61 -12.92
N ASP A 102 4.42 11.17 -13.66
CA ASP A 102 4.69 10.79 -15.05
C ASP A 102 5.15 9.33 -15.16
N LEU A 103 6.03 8.88 -14.28
CA LEU A 103 6.49 7.49 -14.26
C LEU A 103 5.34 6.52 -14.00
N ILE A 104 4.48 6.84 -13.05
CA ILE A 104 3.35 5.96 -12.69
C ILE A 104 2.28 6.01 -13.78
N TYR A 105 1.98 7.18 -14.31
CA TYR A 105 1.03 7.34 -15.41
C TYR A 105 1.47 6.56 -16.66
N ASP A 106 2.74 6.65 -17.03
CA ASP A 106 3.32 5.89 -18.15
C ASP A 106 3.22 4.36 -17.93
N ARG A 107 3.46 3.90 -16.70
CA ARG A 107 3.30 2.48 -16.34
C ARG A 107 1.86 1.99 -16.43
N ILE A 108 0.89 2.80 -16.01
CA ILE A 108 -0.53 2.46 -16.06
C ILE A 108 -1.00 2.40 -17.52
N THR A 109 -0.63 3.38 -18.33
CA THR A 109 -1.06 3.46 -19.73
C THR A 109 -0.47 2.36 -20.62
N LYS A 110 0.74 1.91 -20.32
CA LYS A 110 1.39 0.78 -21.02
C LYS A 110 0.81 -0.59 -20.65
N ARG A 111 0.09 -0.71 -19.54
CA ARG A 111 -0.61 -1.94 -19.16
C ARG A 111 -1.95 -1.96 -19.89
N SER A 112 -2.00 -2.64 -21.04
CA SER A 112 -3.07 -2.65 -22.04
C SER A 112 -4.47 -3.10 -21.58
N HIS A 113 -4.70 -3.34 -20.29
CA HIS A 113 -5.98 -3.87 -19.78
C HIS A 113 -6.60 -3.09 -18.60
N GLN A 114 -5.98 -2.02 -18.12
CA GLN A 114 -6.54 -1.18 -17.06
C GLN A 114 -6.42 0.30 -17.46
N TYR A 115 -7.46 0.81 -18.12
CA TYR A 115 -7.60 2.24 -18.33
C TYR A 115 -7.93 2.90 -16.98
N MET A 116 -6.97 3.61 -16.40
CA MET A 116 -7.19 4.49 -15.28
C MET A 116 -7.19 5.93 -15.77
N PRO A 117 -8.28 6.69 -15.60
CA PRO A 117 -8.29 8.10 -15.96
C PRO A 117 -7.16 8.86 -15.22
N SER A 118 -6.46 9.73 -15.92
CA SER A 118 -5.42 10.59 -15.32
C SER A 118 -5.94 11.41 -14.13
N THR A 119 -7.22 11.79 -14.17
CA THR A 119 -7.90 12.49 -13.09
C THR A 119 -7.95 11.69 -11.79
N LEU A 120 -8.14 10.37 -11.88
CA LEU A 120 -8.16 9.50 -10.69
C LEU A 120 -6.75 9.35 -10.10
N LEU A 121 -5.73 9.18 -10.93
CA LEU A 121 -4.34 9.16 -10.46
C LEU A 121 -3.96 10.49 -9.83
N LYS A 122 -4.33 11.62 -10.47
CA LYS A 122 -4.10 12.96 -9.91
C LYS A 122 -4.73 13.11 -8.53
N SER A 123 -5.98 12.69 -8.35
CA SER A 123 -6.67 12.77 -7.06
C SER A 123 -5.97 11.97 -5.96
N GLN A 124 -5.30 10.85 -6.30
CA GLN A 124 -4.51 10.09 -5.35
C GLN A 124 -3.22 10.81 -4.97
N PHE A 125 -2.54 11.45 -5.91
CA PHE A 125 -1.38 12.30 -5.61
C PHE A 125 -1.77 13.52 -4.77
N ASP A 126 -2.91 14.15 -5.05
CA ASP A 126 -3.45 15.28 -4.27
C ASP A 126 -3.81 14.85 -2.83
N THR A 127 -4.18 13.58 -2.63
CA THR A 127 -4.51 13.00 -1.31
C THR A 127 -3.28 12.49 -0.58
N LEU A 128 -2.20 12.19 -1.29
CA LEU A 128 -1.00 11.61 -0.71
C LEU A 128 -0.30 12.59 0.23
N GLU A 129 -0.27 12.24 1.49
CA GLU A 129 0.60 12.85 2.48
C GLU A 129 1.89 12.03 2.55
N GLU A 130 2.96 12.50 1.90
CA GLU A 130 4.24 11.81 1.94
C GLU A 130 4.72 11.65 3.39
N PRO A 131 5.27 10.47 3.76
CA PRO A 131 5.83 10.29 5.09
C PRO A 131 6.94 11.29 5.37
N LEU A 132 6.90 11.90 6.55
CA LEU A 132 7.90 12.81 7.05
C LEU A 132 8.85 12.12 8.03
N GLY A 133 9.92 12.79 8.41
CA GLY A 133 10.96 12.23 9.27
C GLY A 133 10.51 11.82 10.69
N ASP A 134 9.30 12.17 11.11
CA ASP A 134 8.68 11.72 12.36
C ASP A 134 8.01 10.34 12.25
N GLU A 135 7.86 9.81 11.04
CA GLU A 135 7.35 8.45 10.79
C GLU A 135 8.53 7.47 10.62
N GLN A 136 9.22 7.14 11.73
CA GLN A 136 10.43 6.31 11.72
C GLN A 136 10.19 4.84 11.33
N ASP A 137 8.94 4.41 11.33
CA ASP A 137 8.50 3.08 10.90
C ASP A 137 8.21 3.00 9.39
N VAL A 138 8.51 4.06 8.63
CA VAL A 138 8.32 4.13 7.19
C VAL A 138 9.66 4.19 6.46
N VAL A 139 9.88 3.26 5.54
CA VAL A 139 10.97 3.31 4.57
C VAL A 139 10.44 3.75 3.22
N THR A 140 11.09 4.73 2.61
CA THR A 140 10.76 5.21 1.27
C THR A 140 11.67 4.55 0.24
N ILE A 141 11.08 3.86 -0.72
CA ILE A 141 11.78 3.16 -1.80
C ILE A 141 11.38 3.78 -3.15
N SER A 142 12.36 4.19 -3.94
CA SER A 142 12.10 4.63 -5.31
C SER A 142 11.64 3.47 -6.18
N ILE A 143 10.58 3.68 -6.96
CA ILE A 143 10.13 2.67 -7.92
C ILE A 143 10.78 2.84 -9.30
N ASP A 144 11.67 3.80 -9.48
CA ASP A 144 12.44 3.97 -10.72
C ASP A 144 13.64 2.99 -10.77
N GLN A 145 13.31 1.73 -10.60
CA GLN A 145 14.22 0.59 -10.53
C GLN A 145 13.48 -0.67 -11.00
N SER A 146 14.21 -1.75 -11.21
CA SER A 146 13.61 -3.06 -11.45
C SER A 146 12.99 -3.66 -10.18
N ILE A 147 12.02 -4.55 -10.36
CA ILE A 147 11.37 -5.24 -9.22
C ILE A 147 12.40 -5.99 -8.34
N PRO A 148 13.38 -6.74 -8.87
CA PRO A 148 14.39 -7.38 -8.05
C PRO A 148 15.23 -6.40 -7.20
N GLU A 149 15.61 -5.25 -7.75
CA GLU A 149 16.35 -4.21 -7.03
C GLU A 149 15.52 -3.63 -5.89
N ILE A 150 14.24 -3.31 -6.14
CA ILE A 150 13.31 -2.82 -5.11
C ILE A 150 13.16 -3.85 -3.97
N VAL A 151 12.96 -5.12 -4.31
CA VAL A 151 12.81 -6.21 -3.32
C VAL A 151 14.07 -6.38 -2.49
N GLU A 152 15.24 -6.30 -3.12
CA GLU A 152 16.53 -6.39 -2.43
C GLU A 152 16.76 -5.19 -1.50
N GLU A 153 16.41 -3.99 -1.93
CA GLU A 153 16.51 -2.78 -1.10
C GLU A 153 15.59 -2.85 0.12
N ILE A 154 14.35 -3.32 -0.05
CA ILE A 154 13.42 -3.52 1.07
C ILE A 154 13.93 -4.58 2.03
N ALA A 155 14.47 -5.69 1.51
CA ALA A 155 14.98 -6.78 2.34
C ALA A 155 16.23 -6.40 3.15
N LYS A 156 17.02 -5.44 2.69
CA LYS A 156 18.18 -4.88 3.40
C LYS A 156 17.83 -3.79 4.40
N ALA A 157 16.69 -3.14 4.21
CA ALA A 157 16.22 -2.16 5.19
C ALA A 157 15.87 -2.91 6.49
N ASP A 158 16.33 -2.43 7.66
CA ASP A 158 16.08 -3.03 9.00
C ASP A 158 14.59 -3.07 9.39
N LEU A 159 13.73 -3.37 8.43
CA LEU A 159 12.29 -3.51 8.61
C LEU A 159 11.86 -4.92 9.04
N ILE A 160 12.79 -5.88 8.99
CA ILE A 160 12.49 -7.33 9.04
C ILE A 160 13.12 -7.98 10.29
N SER A 161 13.60 -7.15 11.23
CA SER A 161 14.18 -7.61 12.52
C SER A 161 13.09 -7.90 13.53
#